data_5a59ff985bfc941c559589bbb0934ac6
#
_entry.id   5a59ff985bfc941c559589bbb0934ac6
#
_cell.length_a   1.000
_cell.length_b   1.000
_cell.length_c   1.000
_cell.angle_alpha   90.00
_cell.angle_beta   90.00
_cell.angle_gamma   90.00
#
_symmetry.space_group_name_H-M   'P 1'
#
loop_
_entity.id
_entity.type
_entity.pdbx_description
1 polymer ?
#
loop_
_entity_poly.entity_id
_entity_poly.type
_entity_poly.pdbx_seq_one_letter_code
_entity_poly.pdbx_strand_id
1 'polypeptide(L)'
;GFAEYLNYLKKSSLKPKNYIGLDLEQRMVTLSKERFPSEKFMVRDIVKDKLPKADYYVCSGAMNILRKKQMFRFIENCLASSNKGFVFNFLKADSLNNVSCETIIDFCEGLGKEIHIKDYYLDNDITVFLKHLTD
;
A
#
# COMPACT_ATOMS: atom_id res chain seq x y z
N GLY A 1 -10.52 1.48 -1.86
CA GLY A 1 -11.53 2.44 -1.41
C GLY A 1 -11.99 3.40 -2.49
N PHE A 2 -12.55 4.51 -2.09
CA PHE A 2 -13.10 5.51 -3.01
C PHE A 2 -12.06 6.49 -3.55
N ALA A 3 -10.79 6.10 -3.62
CA ALA A 3 -9.68 6.92 -4.07
C ALA A 3 -9.46 8.19 -3.20
N GLU A 4 -9.62 8.06 -1.90
CA GLU A 4 -9.42 9.17 -0.96
C GLU A 4 -7.98 9.67 -0.95
N TYR A 5 -7.01 8.77 -1.11
CA TYR A 5 -5.60 9.15 -1.20
C TYR A 5 -5.34 10.01 -2.44
N LEU A 6 -5.94 9.65 -3.58
CA LEU A 6 -5.85 10.47 -4.80
C LEU A 6 -6.47 11.84 -4.59
N ASN A 7 -7.63 11.88 -3.92
CA ASN A 7 -8.29 13.16 -3.59
C ASN A 7 -7.37 14.06 -2.75
N TYR A 8 -6.71 13.49 -1.77
CA TYR A 8 -5.72 14.19 -0.94
C TYR A 8 -4.56 14.74 -1.79
N LEU A 9 -4.00 13.90 -2.67
CA LEU A 9 -2.89 14.29 -3.54
C LEU A 9 -3.29 15.42 -4.49
N LYS A 10 -4.51 15.38 -5.05
CA LYS A 10 -5.01 16.43 -5.95
C LYS A 10 -5.20 17.77 -5.26
N LYS A 11 -5.49 17.76 -3.96
CA LYS A 11 -5.64 18.97 -3.14
C LYS A 11 -4.31 19.51 -2.61
N SER A 12 -3.25 18.71 -2.70
CA SER A 12 -1.90 19.10 -2.26
C SER A 12 -1.04 19.46 -3.45
N SER A 13 0.14 20.04 -3.22
CA SER A 13 1.13 20.34 -4.24
C SER A 13 1.94 19.09 -4.66
N LEU A 14 1.62 17.92 -4.11
CA LEU A 14 2.40 16.69 -4.29
C LEU A 14 1.79 15.73 -5.32
N LYS A 15 0.99 16.24 -6.25
CA LYS A 15 0.33 15.42 -7.27
C LYS A 15 1.35 14.64 -8.12
N PRO A 16 1.24 13.30 -8.23
CA PRO A 16 2.10 12.51 -9.11
C PRO A 16 1.76 12.76 -10.59
N LYS A 17 2.71 12.51 -11.48
CA LYS A 17 2.47 12.59 -12.94
C LYS A 17 1.41 11.60 -13.39
N ASN A 18 1.51 10.38 -12.87
CA ASN A 18 0.61 9.28 -13.21
C ASN A 18 0.10 8.64 -11.93
N TYR A 19 -1.13 8.20 -11.96
CA TYR A 19 -1.78 7.51 -10.86
C TYR A 19 -2.54 6.30 -11.38
N ILE A 20 -2.39 5.17 -10.70
CA ILE A 20 -3.18 3.97 -10.96
C ILE A 20 -3.77 3.51 -9.62
N GLY A 21 -5.09 3.43 -9.55
CA GLY A 21 -5.78 2.88 -8.39
C GLY A 21 -6.10 1.41 -8.60
N LEU A 22 -5.80 0.58 -7.59
CA LEU A 22 -6.10 -0.84 -7.61
C LEU A 22 -7.04 -1.18 -6.47
N ASP A 23 -8.04 -2.00 -6.75
CA ASP A 23 -8.96 -2.50 -5.74
C ASP A 23 -9.42 -3.91 -6.12
N LEU A 24 -9.69 -4.73 -5.13
CA LEU A 24 -10.21 -6.08 -5.32
C LEU A 24 -11.67 -6.07 -5.80
N GLU A 25 -12.44 -5.06 -5.40
CA GLU A 25 -13.86 -4.97 -5.66
C GLU A 25 -14.18 -4.12 -6.90
N GLN A 26 -14.88 -4.72 -7.86
CA GLN A 26 -15.33 -4.03 -9.07
C GLN A 26 -16.15 -2.77 -8.76
N ARG A 27 -16.99 -2.82 -7.74
CA ARG A 27 -17.81 -1.68 -7.33
C ARG A 27 -16.95 -0.47 -6.94
N MET A 28 -15.89 -0.68 -6.19
CA MET A 28 -14.98 0.38 -5.77
C MET A 28 -14.24 0.97 -6.97
N VAL A 29 -13.83 0.12 -7.91
CA VAL A 29 -13.20 0.58 -9.15
C VAL A 29 -14.16 1.43 -9.96
N THR A 30 -15.41 0.99 -10.12
CA THR A 30 -16.45 1.74 -10.85
C THR A 30 -16.71 3.11 -10.23
N LEU A 31 -16.88 3.18 -8.91
CA LEU A 31 -17.10 4.44 -8.19
C LEU A 31 -15.89 5.37 -8.29
N SER A 32 -14.68 4.83 -8.22
CA SER A 32 -13.47 5.63 -8.36
C SER A 32 -13.32 6.22 -9.76
N LYS A 33 -13.68 5.46 -10.80
CA LYS A 33 -13.70 5.95 -12.19
C LYS A 33 -14.72 7.07 -12.39
N GLU A 34 -15.87 6.98 -11.76
CA GLU A 34 -16.90 8.02 -11.80
C GLU A 34 -16.40 9.30 -11.11
N ARG A 35 -15.70 9.15 -9.98
CA ARG A 35 -15.17 10.28 -9.22
C ARG A 35 -13.99 10.95 -9.91
N PHE A 36 -13.12 10.17 -10.53
CA PHE A 36 -11.93 10.66 -11.22
C PHE A 36 -11.80 10.06 -12.61
N PRO A 37 -12.62 10.52 -13.58
CA PRO A 37 -12.65 9.87 -14.90
C PRO A 37 -11.38 10.00 -15.72
N SER A 38 -10.49 10.94 -15.39
CA SER A 38 -9.19 11.09 -16.06
C SER A 38 -8.09 10.17 -15.53
N GLU A 39 -8.35 9.44 -14.44
CA GLU A 39 -7.37 8.57 -13.81
C GLU A 39 -7.64 7.10 -14.14
N LYS A 40 -6.61 6.27 -14.02
CA LYS A 40 -6.71 4.84 -14.30
C LYS A 40 -7.00 4.06 -13.04
N PHE A 41 -8.00 3.19 -13.11
CA PHE A 41 -8.36 2.27 -12.03
C PHE A 41 -8.54 0.86 -12.60
N MET A 42 -8.08 -0.14 -11.85
CA MET A 42 -8.11 -1.54 -12.28
C MET A 42 -8.54 -2.44 -11.12
N VAL A 43 -9.32 -3.48 -11.45
CA VAL A 43 -9.59 -4.56 -10.48
C VAL A 43 -8.38 -5.47 -10.43
N ARG A 44 -7.78 -5.60 -9.25
CA ARG A 44 -6.64 -6.50 -9.02
C ARG A 44 -6.69 -7.08 -7.61
N ASP A 45 -6.42 -8.36 -7.52
CA ASP A 45 -6.07 -9.01 -6.25
C ASP A 45 -4.55 -8.88 -6.07
N ILE A 46 -4.13 -8.03 -5.15
CA ILE A 46 -2.72 -7.73 -4.93
C ILE A 46 -1.93 -8.98 -4.53
N VAL A 47 -2.60 -9.94 -3.89
CA VAL A 47 -1.96 -11.20 -3.44
C VAL A 47 -1.75 -12.18 -4.60
N LYS A 48 -2.65 -12.19 -5.58
CA LYS A 48 -2.69 -13.22 -6.63
C LYS A 48 -2.38 -12.73 -8.04
N ASP A 49 -2.76 -11.51 -8.37
CA ASP A 49 -2.71 -11.01 -9.74
C ASP A 49 -1.35 -10.39 -10.08
N LYS A 50 -1.06 -10.35 -11.38
CA LYS A 50 0.05 -9.56 -11.89
C LYS A 50 -0.28 -8.08 -11.74
N LEU A 51 0.66 -7.33 -11.19
CA LEU A 51 0.48 -5.89 -10.90
C LEU A 51 1.18 -5.03 -11.96
N PRO A 52 0.62 -3.86 -12.29
CA PRO A 52 1.29 -2.91 -13.17
C PRO A 52 2.58 -2.38 -12.54
N LYS A 53 3.58 -2.07 -13.34
CA LYS A 53 4.80 -1.43 -12.87
C LYS A 53 4.54 0.03 -12.52
N ALA A 54 5.11 0.48 -11.42
CA ALA A 54 5.04 1.87 -10.97
C ALA A 54 6.32 2.21 -10.19
N ASP A 55 6.61 3.50 -10.02
CA ASP A 55 7.74 3.90 -9.20
C ASP A 55 7.49 3.55 -7.73
N TYR A 56 6.30 3.86 -7.23
CA TYR A 56 5.91 3.59 -5.86
C TYR A 56 4.56 2.91 -5.78
N TYR A 57 4.45 1.98 -4.84
CA TYR A 57 3.17 1.46 -4.38
C TYR A 57 2.84 2.05 -3.03
N VAL A 58 1.56 2.37 -2.82
CA VAL A 58 1.07 2.92 -1.54
C VAL A 58 -0.19 2.17 -1.13
N CYS A 59 -0.25 1.75 0.12
CA CYS A 59 -1.40 1.04 0.67
C CYS A 59 -1.76 1.60 2.03
N SER A 60 -3.01 1.95 2.21
CA SER A 60 -3.52 2.45 3.49
C SER A 60 -4.65 1.56 3.99
N GLY A 61 -4.47 0.98 5.17
CA GLY A 61 -5.50 0.23 5.90
C GLY A 61 -5.70 -1.23 5.50
N ALA A 62 -5.31 -1.67 4.31
CA ALA A 62 -5.58 -3.03 3.84
C ALA A 62 -4.84 -4.11 4.64
N MET A 63 -3.71 -3.79 5.25
CA MET A 63 -2.92 -4.74 6.02
C MET A 63 -3.64 -5.26 7.27
N ASN A 64 -4.59 -4.50 7.80
CA ASN A 64 -5.26 -4.82 9.05
C ASN A 64 -6.25 -5.98 8.95
N ILE A 65 -6.65 -6.37 7.75
CA ILE A 65 -7.63 -7.44 7.51
C ILE A 65 -7.04 -8.67 6.83
N LEU A 66 -5.80 -8.61 6.39
CA LEU A 66 -5.15 -9.73 5.71
C LEU A 66 -4.57 -10.74 6.71
N ARG A 67 -4.61 -12.02 6.37
CA ARG A 67 -3.90 -13.05 7.13
C ARG A 67 -2.39 -12.85 6.98
N LYS A 68 -1.61 -13.36 7.91
CA LYS A 68 -0.14 -13.20 7.91
C LYS A 68 0.50 -13.56 6.58
N LYS A 69 0.17 -14.73 6.01
CA LYS A 69 0.73 -15.17 4.72
C LYS A 69 0.32 -14.26 3.56
N GLN A 70 -0.93 -13.80 3.57
CA GLN A 70 -1.44 -12.85 2.55
C GLN A 70 -0.75 -11.50 2.67
N MET A 71 -0.54 -11.04 3.88
CA MET A 71 0.15 -9.78 4.17
C MET A 71 1.59 -9.82 3.64
N PHE A 72 2.32 -10.89 3.90
CA PHE A 72 3.68 -11.06 3.40
C PHE A 72 3.72 -11.09 1.87
N ARG A 73 2.80 -11.81 1.25
CA ARG A 73 2.69 -11.88 -0.20
C ARG A 73 2.34 -10.51 -0.80
N PHE A 74 1.44 -9.79 -0.16
CA PHE A 74 1.06 -8.43 -0.56
C PHE A 74 2.29 -7.52 -0.59
N ILE A 75 3.08 -7.52 0.47
CA ILE A 75 4.30 -6.72 0.58
C ILE A 75 5.30 -7.11 -0.53
N GLU A 76 5.56 -8.40 -0.71
CA GLU A 76 6.47 -8.90 -1.75
C GLU A 76 6.02 -8.48 -3.15
N ASN A 77 4.74 -8.63 -3.46
CA ASN A 77 4.20 -8.32 -4.78
C ASN A 77 4.28 -6.82 -5.09
N CYS A 78 3.95 -5.97 -4.12
CA CYS A 78 4.06 -4.52 -4.29
C CYS A 78 5.51 -4.08 -4.46
N LEU A 79 6.44 -4.64 -3.69
CA LEU A 79 7.86 -4.37 -3.86
C LEU A 79 8.36 -4.81 -5.23
N ALA A 80 8.04 -6.02 -5.65
CA ALA A 80 8.47 -6.55 -6.95
C ALA A 80 7.94 -5.73 -8.13
N SER A 81 6.77 -5.11 -7.98
CA SER A 81 6.14 -4.30 -9.02
C SER A 81 6.53 -2.82 -8.96
N SER A 82 7.22 -2.40 -7.91
CA SER A 82 7.70 -1.02 -7.75
C SER A 82 9.13 -0.88 -8.24
N ASN A 83 9.43 0.28 -8.83
CA ASN A 83 10.80 0.61 -9.24
C ASN A 83 11.61 1.20 -8.07
N LYS A 84 10.94 1.93 -7.17
CA LYS A 84 11.59 2.67 -6.09
C LYS A 84 11.20 2.19 -4.70
N GLY A 85 9.95 1.82 -4.46
CA GLY A 85 9.56 1.34 -3.15
C GLY A 85 8.07 1.19 -2.90
N PHE A 86 7.76 0.77 -1.68
CA PHE A 86 6.41 0.52 -1.21
C PHE A 86 6.18 1.14 0.17
N VAL A 87 5.12 1.90 0.30
CA VAL A 87 4.70 2.54 1.56
C VAL A 87 3.37 1.95 1.99
N PHE A 88 3.29 1.52 3.23
CA PHE A 88 2.04 1.01 3.78
C PHE A 88 1.92 1.34 5.26
N ASN A 89 0.69 1.34 5.77
CA ASN A 89 0.43 1.50 7.19
C ASN A 89 -0.37 0.32 7.74
N PHE A 90 -0.31 0.16 9.04
CA PHE A 90 -1.09 -0.84 9.76
C PHE A 90 -1.25 -0.43 11.22
N LEU A 91 -2.20 -1.05 11.92
CA LEU A 91 -2.45 -0.79 13.33
C LEU A 91 -1.43 -1.54 14.20
N LYS A 92 -0.90 -0.85 15.21
CA LYS A 92 0.03 -1.44 16.19
C LYS A 92 -0.64 -2.51 17.04
N ALA A 93 -1.93 -2.29 17.37
CA ALA A 93 -2.73 -3.17 18.19
C ALA A 93 -4.18 -3.15 17.71
N ASP A 94 -4.97 -4.12 18.18
CA ASP A 94 -6.41 -4.21 17.89
C ASP A 94 -6.75 -4.35 16.41
N SER A 95 -5.81 -4.87 15.62
CA SER A 95 -6.09 -5.22 14.23
C SER A 95 -6.96 -6.47 14.15
N LEU A 96 -7.79 -6.55 13.11
CA LEU A 96 -8.69 -7.68 12.92
C LEU A 96 -7.96 -9.02 12.69
N ASN A 97 -6.75 -8.98 12.20
CA ASN A 97 -5.96 -10.17 11.90
C ASN A 97 -5.04 -10.63 13.05
N ASN A 98 -4.92 -9.86 14.12
CA ASN A 98 -4.05 -10.14 15.26
C ASN A 98 -2.57 -10.39 14.90
N VAL A 99 -2.09 -9.86 13.80
CA VAL A 99 -0.68 -9.93 13.43
C VAL A 99 0.07 -8.81 14.16
N SER A 100 1.10 -9.18 14.93
CA SER A 100 1.84 -8.19 15.70
C SER A 100 2.70 -7.27 14.83
N CYS A 101 2.87 -6.04 15.30
CA CYS A 101 3.76 -5.05 14.69
C CYS A 101 5.18 -5.63 14.53
N GLU A 102 5.69 -6.29 15.54
CA GLU A 102 7.01 -6.93 15.54
C GLU A 102 7.14 -7.96 14.40
N THR A 103 6.13 -8.80 14.21
CA THR A 103 6.12 -9.80 13.15
C THR A 103 6.24 -9.16 11.77
N ILE A 104 5.50 -8.07 11.54
CA ILE A 104 5.52 -7.36 10.26
C ILE A 104 6.89 -6.71 10.01
N ILE A 105 7.44 -6.05 11.03
CA ILE A 105 8.73 -5.37 10.92
C ILE A 105 9.86 -6.39 10.72
N ASP A 106 9.86 -7.49 11.45
CA ASP A 106 10.86 -8.56 11.28
C ASP A 106 10.85 -9.11 9.87
N PHE A 107 9.67 -9.34 9.31
CA PHE A 107 9.53 -9.77 7.92
C PHE A 107 10.14 -8.74 6.96
N CYS A 108 9.82 -7.47 7.14
CA CYS A 108 10.33 -6.38 6.30
C CYS A 108 11.84 -6.26 6.38
N GLU A 109 12.42 -6.39 7.56
CA GLU A 109 13.88 -6.35 7.75
C GLU A 109 14.58 -7.47 7.00
N GLY A 110 13.95 -8.63 6.87
CA GLY A 110 14.49 -9.77 6.12
C GLY A 110 14.51 -9.59 4.61
N LEU A 111 13.86 -8.56 4.07
CA LEU A 111 13.76 -8.35 2.62
C LEU A 111 14.99 -7.68 1.99
N GLY A 112 15.96 -7.21 2.79
CA GLY A 112 17.17 -6.58 2.28
C GLY A 112 16.94 -5.21 1.65
N LYS A 113 15.89 -4.50 2.08
CA LYS A 113 15.57 -3.15 1.60
C LYS A 113 15.95 -2.11 2.65
N GLU A 114 16.05 -0.84 2.23
CA GLU A 114 16.15 0.28 3.16
C GLU A 114 14.78 0.48 3.80
N ILE A 115 14.72 0.54 5.14
CA ILE A 115 13.48 0.65 5.90
C ILE A 115 13.42 1.98 6.62
N HIS A 116 12.27 2.67 6.47
CA HIS A 116 11.93 3.86 7.23
C HIS A 116 10.62 3.62 7.96
N ILE A 117 10.58 3.84 9.26
CA ILE A 117 9.41 3.61 10.11
C ILE A 117 8.99 4.92 10.77
N LYS A 118 7.70 5.22 10.71
CA LYS A 118 7.11 6.39 11.34
C LYS A 118 5.93 5.95 12.19
N ASP A 119 6.01 6.14 13.51
CA ASP A 119 5.01 5.62 14.44
C ASP A 119 4.49 6.63 15.48
N TYR A 120 4.85 7.91 15.34
CA TYR A 120 4.54 8.94 16.33
C TYR A 120 3.42 9.90 15.94
N TYR A 121 2.84 9.77 14.76
CA TYR A 121 1.83 10.70 14.24
C TYR A 121 0.40 10.36 14.69
N LEU A 122 0.12 9.09 15.02
CA LEU A 122 -1.13 8.61 15.58
C LEU A 122 -0.83 7.52 16.62
N ASP A 123 -1.66 7.44 17.65
CA ASP A 123 -1.42 6.56 18.80
C ASP A 123 -1.35 5.06 18.44
N ASN A 124 -2.14 4.62 17.48
CA ASN A 124 -2.26 3.19 17.12
C ASN A 124 -1.88 2.88 15.69
N ASP A 125 -1.24 3.79 14.98
CA ASP A 125 -0.89 3.57 13.58
C ASP A 125 0.63 3.63 13.39
N ILE A 126 1.13 2.84 12.43
CA ILE A 126 2.53 2.82 12.07
C ILE A 126 2.64 2.77 10.55
N THR A 127 3.53 3.58 9.98
CA THR A 127 3.82 3.59 8.55
C THR A 127 5.22 3.05 8.30
N VAL A 128 5.32 2.15 7.33
CA VAL A 128 6.58 1.58 6.89
C VAL A 128 6.82 1.97 5.44
N PHE A 129 8.01 2.47 5.16
CA PHE A 129 8.49 2.70 3.80
C PHE A 129 9.66 1.76 3.52
N LEU A 130 9.47 0.88 2.55
CA LEU A 130 10.49 -0.03 2.05
C LEU A 130 11.01 0.52 0.73
N LYS A 131 12.27 0.93 0.72
CA LYS A 131 12.90 1.53 -0.44
C LYS A 131 13.90 0.55 -1.06
N HIS A 132 13.85 0.38 -2.38
CA HIS A 132 14.84 -0.40 -3.08
C HIS A 132 16.22 0.25 -2.93
N LEU A 133 17.24 -0.57 -2.73
CA LEU A 133 18.60 -0.09 -2.65
C LEU A 133 19.03 0.46 -4.02
N THR A 134 19.69 1.61 -4.02
CA THR A 134 20.25 2.19 -5.23
C THR A 134 21.67 1.68 -5.45
N ASP A 135 22.00 1.36 -6.70
CA ASP A 135 23.35 0.93 -7.09
C ASP A 135 24.35 2.10 -7.04
#